data_856768cd9df028d080bd3f23a1173595
#
_entry.id   856768cd9df028d080bd3f23a1173595
#
_cell.length_a   1.000
_cell.length_b   1.000
_cell.length_c   1.000
_cell.angle_alpha   90.00
_cell.angle_beta   90.00
_cell.angle_gamma   90.00
#
_symmetry.space_group_name_H-M   'P 1'
#
loop_
_entity.id
_entity.type
_entity.pdbx_description
1 polymer ?
#
loop_
_entity_poly.entity_id
_entity_poly.type
_entity_poly.pdbx_seq_one_letter_code
_entity_poly.pdbx_strand_id
1 'polypeptide(L)'
;MVEVSSAPMSTGFPLLVGAGPLPELKMRQACEALARACRCTLTTVASGASPAEILQTNPAATGLVRLSGDPARATPEGDASWLQALADWRQPVLLLTSAEPDGAIPGAAAAYAALCRELQVPLLGLVQLQGSWNGPARRRDGLSWLGWIPDQHHPDQAECIDVLARRLQLRSPT
;
A
#
# COMPACT_ATOMS: atom_id res chain seq x y z
N MET A 1 -6.74 -31.74 -20.53
CA MET A 1 -7.53 -30.52 -20.30
C MET A 1 -7.17 -30.04 -18.89
N VAL A 2 -6.28 -29.08 -18.78
CA VAL A 2 -5.87 -28.53 -17.47
C VAL A 2 -6.89 -27.43 -17.15
N GLU A 3 -7.72 -27.64 -16.12
CA GLU A 3 -8.57 -26.61 -15.57
C GLU A 3 -7.64 -25.50 -15.02
N VAL A 4 -7.63 -24.37 -15.71
CA VAL A 4 -7.08 -23.14 -15.15
C VAL A 4 -8.03 -22.71 -14.04
N SER A 5 -7.70 -23.09 -12.82
CA SER A 5 -8.38 -22.61 -11.62
C SER A 5 -8.21 -21.10 -11.59
N SER A 6 -9.24 -20.39 -12.01
CA SER A 6 -9.33 -18.94 -11.87
C SER A 6 -9.40 -18.63 -10.38
N ALA A 7 -8.28 -18.27 -9.79
CA ALA A 7 -8.25 -17.79 -8.40
C ALA A 7 -9.23 -16.60 -8.29
N PRO A 8 -10.11 -16.56 -7.29
CA PRO A 8 -11.05 -15.46 -7.14
C PRO A 8 -10.27 -14.16 -6.95
N MET A 9 -10.62 -13.15 -7.73
CA MET A 9 -10.12 -11.78 -7.52
C MET A 9 -10.46 -11.40 -6.07
N SER A 10 -9.45 -11.02 -5.30
CA SER A 10 -9.67 -10.59 -3.91
C SER A 10 -10.59 -9.35 -3.91
N THR A 11 -11.82 -9.55 -3.44
CA THR A 11 -12.77 -8.46 -3.22
C THR A 11 -12.49 -7.86 -1.86
N GLY A 12 -11.93 -6.66 -1.82
CA GLY A 12 -11.59 -6.01 -0.56
C GLY A 12 -10.68 -4.80 -0.72
N PHE A 13 -10.28 -4.25 0.39
CA PHE A 13 -9.32 -3.16 0.43
C PHE A 13 -7.91 -3.61 0.01
N PRO A 14 -7.07 -2.71 -0.52
CA PRO A 14 -5.66 -3.03 -0.76
C PRO A 14 -4.90 -3.19 0.56
N LEU A 15 -3.84 -3.99 0.56
CA LEU A 15 -2.84 -3.92 1.61
C LEU A 15 -1.98 -2.67 1.46
N LEU A 16 -1.72 -2.00 2.57
CA LEU A 16 -0.86 -0.82 2.64
C LEU A 16 0.56 -1.27 2.97
N VAL A 17 1.47 -1.12 2.03
CA VAL A 17 2.87 -1.55 2.18
C VAL A 17 3.83 -0.39 1.94
N GLY A 18 4.95 -0.37 2.63
CA GLY A 18 5.99 0.63 2.43
C GLY A 18 6.85 0.36 1.20
N ALA A 19 7.29 1.40 0.52
CA ALA A 19 8.39 1.32 -0.44
C ALA A 19 9.73 1.24 0.32
N GLY A 20 10.00 0.06 0.87
CA GLY A 20 11.04 -0.16 1.87
C GLY A 20 10.55 0.08 3.31
N PRO A 21 11.46 0.00 4.27
CA PRO A 21 11.13 0.29 5.66
C PRO A 21 10.80 1.78 5.82
N LEU A 22 9.59 2.09 6.25
CA LEU A 22 9.16 3.45 6.54
C LEU A 22 9.22 3.74 8.04
N PRO A 23 9.37 5.02 8.45
CA PRO A 23 9.23 5.39 9.85
C PRO A 23 7.86 4.94 10.39
N GLU A 24 7.87 4.06 11.37
CA GLU A 24 6.67 3.37 11.87
C GLU A 24 5.56 4.34 12.29
N LEU A 25 5.93 5.42 12.99
CA LEU A 25 4.96 6.41 13.45
C LEU A 25 4.27 7.13 12.29
N LYS A 26 5.04 7.52 11.26
CA LYS A 26 4.50 8.20 10.07
C LYS A 26 3.52 7.29 9.32
N MET A 27 3.93 6.06 9.08
CA MET A 27 3.10 5.08 8.38
C MET A 27 1.82 4.78 9.16
N ARG A 28 1.92 4.57 10.47
CA ARG A 28 0.77 4.28 11.33
C ARG A 28 -0.24 5.42 11.31
N GLN A 29 0.20 6.66 11.54
CA GLN A 29 -0.66 7.84 11.56
C GLN A 29 -1.39 8.04 10.23
N ALA A 30 -0.68 7.88 9.10
CA ALA A 30 -1.27 7.99 7.78
C ALA A 30 -2.33 6.90 7.52
N CYS A 31 -2.02 5.65 7.88
CA CYS A 31 -2.95 4.53 7.71
C CYS A 31 -4.18 4.65 8.62
N GLU A 32 -4.02 5.11 9.87
CA GLU A 32 -5.14 5.39 10.78
C GLU A 32 -6.06 6.50 10.25
N ALA A 33 -5.47 7.57 9.71
CA ALA A 33 -6.25 8.65 9.12
C ALA A 33 -7.03 8.17 7.88
N LEU A 34 -6.41 7.36 7.03
CA LEU A 34 -7.06 6.77 5.86
C LEU A 34 -8.19 5.79 6.25
N ALA A 35 -7.96 4.94 7.25
CA ALA A 35 -8.98 3.99 7.74
C ALA A 35 -10.22 4.73 8.30
N ARG A 36 -10.00 5.81 9.05
CA ARG A 36 -11.11 6.67 9.52
C ARG A 36 -11.92 7.25 8.37
N ALA A 37 -11.26 7.77 7.34
CA ALA A 37 -11.93 8.33 6.16
C ALA A 37 -12.67 7.25 5.35
N CYS A 38 -12.11 6.06 5.25
CA CYS A 38 -12.77 4.91 4.63
C CYS A 38 -13.89 4.29 5.51
N ARG A 39 -14.00 4.72 6.77
CA ARG A 39 -14.95 4.16 7.77
C ARG A 39 -14.79 2.66 7.96
N CYS A 40 -13.56 2.19 7.98
CA CYS A 40 -13.23 0.78 8.16
C CYS A 40 -12.18 0.58 9.26
N THR A 41 -11.98 -0.66 9.65
CA THR A 41 -10.94 -1.05 10.61
C THR A 41 -9.55 -0.96 9.98
N LEU A 42 -8.53 -0.82 10.82
CA LEU A 42 -7.13 -0.95 10.43
C LEU A 42 -6.49 -2.10 11.20
N THR A 43 -6.01 -3.09 10.49
CA THR A 43 -5.22 -4.18 11.05
C THR A 43 -3.74 -3.96 10.74
N THR A 44 -2.88 -4.12 11.73
CA THR A 44 -1.43 -4.05 11.55
C THR A 44 -0.84 -5.46 11.57
N VAL A 45 -0.05 -5.77 10.55
CA VAL A 45 0.67 -7.03 10.41
C VAL A 45 2.16 -6.74 10.38
N ALA A 46 2.95 -7.48 11.16
CA ALA A 46 4.39 -7.38 11.11
C ALA A 46 4.95 -8.15 9.90
N SER A 47 6.01 -7.61 9.27
CA SER A 47 6.65 -8.26 8.12
C SER A 47 7.26 -9.62 8.43
N GLY A 48 7.46 -9.94 9.70
CA GLY A 48 7.90 -11.28 10.14
C GLY A 48 6.77 -12.30 10.32
N ALA A 49 5.50 -11.90 10.19
CA ALA A 49 4.38 -12.84 10.25
C ALA A 49 4.30 -13.69 8.98
N SER A 50 3.72 -14.89 9.09
CA SER A 50 3.49 -15.78 7.95
C SER A 50 2.46 -15.17 6.97
N PRO A 51 2.85 -14.85 5.72
CA PRO A 51 1.91 -14.29 4.76
C PRO A 51 0.73 -15.23 4.48
N ALA A 52 0.97 -16.52 4.38
CA ALA A 52 -0.07 -17.50 4.07
C ALA A 52 -1.16 -17.53 5.14
N GLU A 53 -0.78 -17.55 6.42
CA GLU A 53 -1.75 -17.54 7.53
C GLU A 53 -2.60 -16.28 7.53
N ILE A 54 -1.98 -15.12 7.31
CA ILE A 54 -2.70 -13.84 7.29
C ILE A 54 -3.62 -13.74 6.07
N LEU A 55 -3.13 -14.08 4.88
CA LEU A 55 -3.90 -13.94 3.65
C LEU A 55 -5.07 -14.94 3.59
N GLN A 56 -4.94 -16.12 4.19
CA GLN A 56 -6.05 -17.07 4.32
C GLN A 56 -7.23 -16.50 5.11
N THR A 57 -6.99 -15.69 6.12
CA THR A 57 -8.06 -15.05 6.89
C THR A 57 -8.75 -13.92 6.15
N ASN A 58 -8.20 -13.47 5.03
CA ASN A 58 -8.69 -12.38 4.19
C ASN A 58 -9.07 -11.11 4.97
N PRO A 59 -8.16 -10.55 5.79
CA PRO A 59 -8.47 -9.40 6.65
C PRO A 59 -8.80 -8.15 5.83
N ALA A 60 -8.36 -8.08 4.58
CA ALA A 60 -8.65 -7.00 3.65
C ALA A 60 -10.11 -6.95 3.19
N ALA A 61 -10.90 -8.00 3.41
CA ALA A 61 -12.32 -8.01 3.07
C ALA A 61 -13.14 -7.03 3.89
N THR A 62 -12.73 -6.76 5.13
CA THR A 62 -13.50 -5.94 6.08
C THR A 62 -12.84 -4.61 6.44
N GLY A 63 -11.57 -4.41 6.09
CA GLY A 63 -10.85 -3.20 6.44
C GLY A 63 -9.48 -3.08 5.80
N LEU A 64 -8.81 -1.98 6.08
CA LEU A 64 -7.45 -1.76 5.65
C LEU A 64 -6.48 -2.61 6.48
N VAL A 65 -5.49 -3.16 5.80
CA VAL A 65 -4.39 -3.90 6.42
C VAL A 65 -3.09 -3.17 6.09
N ARG A 66 -2.31 -2.81 7.09
CA ARG A 66 -0.96 -2.29 6.86
C ARG A 66 0.09 -3.31 7.24
N LEU A 67 1.10 -3.45 6.42
CA LEU A 67 2.28 -4.25 6.71
C LEU A 67 3.37 -3.33 7.29
N SER A 68 3.78 -3.62 8.51
CA SER A 68 4.89 -2.93 9.18
C SER A 68 6.21 -3.57 8.76
N GLY A 69 7.21 -2.77 8.42
CA GLY A 69 8.53 -3.22 8.00
C GLY A 69 8.71 -3.30 6.49
N ASP A 70 9.75 -4.01 6.06
CA ASP A 70 10.12 -4.12 4.65
C ASP A 70 9.39 -5.28 3.97
N PRO A 71 8.49 -5.03 3.00
CA PRO A 71 7.73 -6.09 2.34
C PRO A 71 8.56 -6.93 1.35
N ALA A 72 9.73 -6.48 0.95
CA ALA A 72 10.62 -7.23 0.06
C ALA A 72 11.57 -8.18 0.79
N ARG A 73 11.68 -8.04 2.12
CA ARG A 73 12.51 -8.93 2.93
C ARG A 73 11.91 -10.33 2.99
N ALA A 74 12.75 -11.35 2.85
CA ALA A 74 12.33 -12.74 3.09
C ALA A 74 11.78 -12.94 4.50
N THR A 75 10.71 -13.70 4.62
CA THR A 75 10.13 -14.03 5.93
C THR A 75 10.97 -15.08 6.63
N PRO A 76 10.99 -15.12 7.99
CA PRO A 76 11.81 -16.09 8.74
C PRO A 76 11.45 -17.56 8.46
N GLU A 77 10.22 -17.82 8.05
CA GLU A 77 9.69 -19.17 7.86
C GLU A 77 9.75 -19.67 6.42
N GLY A 78 10.21 -18.84 5.48
CA GLY A 78 10.23 -19.21 4.06
C GLY A 78 11.16 -18.37 3.22
N ASP A 79 11.40 -18.85 2.01
CA ASP A 79 12.22 -18.15 1.02
C ASP A 79 11.48 -17.00 0.32
N ALA A 80 10.16 -16.88 0.54
CA ALA A 80 9.31 -15.88 -0.11
C ALA A 80 9.19 -14.59 0.72
N SER A 81 9.16 -13.46 0.05
CA SER A 81 8.82 -12.17 0.66
C SER A 81 7.31 -11.94 0.72
N TRP A 82 6.87 -10.93 1.48
CA TRP A 82 5.49 -10.49 1.45
C TRP A 82 5.03 -10.06 0.04
N LEU A 83 5.90 -9.39 -0.73
CA LEU A 83 5.55 -9.01 -2.10
C LEU A 83 5.29 -10.22 -3.00
N GLN A 84 6.10 -11.29 -2.86
CA GLN A 84 5.85 -12.53 -3.58
C GLN A 84 4.51 -13.15 -3.20
N ALA A 85 4.23 -13.26 -1.91
CA ALA A 85 2.96 -13.80 -1.43
C ALA A 85 1.75 -12.97 -1.91
N LEU A 86 1.86 -11.63 -1.90
CA LEU A 86 0.80 -10.74 -2.39
C LEU A 86 0.56 -10.90 -3.90
N ALA A 87 1.61 -11.20 -4.68
CA ALA A 87 1.49 -11.53 -6.08
C ALA A 87 0.76 -12.87 -6.28
N ASP A 88 1.19 -13.93 -5.57
CA ASP A 88 0.63 -15.29 -5.67
C ASP A 88 -0.86 -15.31 -5.30
N TRP A 89 -1.24 -14.55 -4.28
CA TRP A 89 -2.62 -14.40 -3.82
C TRP A 89 -3.44 -13.36 -4.61
N ARG A 90 -2.82 -12.69 -5.59
CA ARG A 90 -3.42 -11.59 -6.36
C ARG A 90 -4.05 -10.51 -5.48
N GLN A 91 -3.44 -10.27 -4.31
CA GLN A 91 -3.91 -9.28 -3.36
C GLN A 91 -3.50 -7.87 -3.81
N PRO A 92 -4.47 -6.96 -4.03
CA PRO A 92 -4.15 -5.58 -4.38
C PRO A 92 -3.33 -4.86 -3.31
N VAL A 93 -2.40 -4.03 -3.77
CA VAL A 93 -1.44 -3.31 -2.93
C VAL A 93 -1.48 -1.82 -3.21
N LEU A 94 -1.40 -1.03 -2.16
CA LEU A 94 -1.13 0.40 -2.20
C LEU A 94 0.27 0.65 -1.62
N LEU A 95 1.15 1.18 -2.44
CA LEU A 95 2.54 1.42 -2.05
C LEU A 95 2.70 2.80 -1.42
N LEU A 96 3.16 2.84 -0.18
CA LEU A 96 3.38 4.09 0.56
C LEU A 96 4.85 4.49 0.48
N THR A 97 5.13 5.76 0.27
CA THR A 97 6.48 6.30 0.28
C THR A 97 6.55 7.59 1.07
N SER A 98 7.54 7.72 1.94
CA SER A 98 7.79 8.97 2.67
C SER A 98 8.57 9.92 1.76
N ALA A 99 8.05 11.13 1.57
CA ALA A 99 8.80 12.17 0.89
C ALA A 99 9.76 12.89 1.86
N GLU A 100 10.79 13.47 1.31
CA GLU A 100 11.64 14.45 1.99
C GLU A 100 10.83 15.74 2.25
N PRO A 101 11.29 16.62 3.17
CA PRO A 101 10.56 17.86 3.48
C PRO A 101 10.30 18.76 2.27
N ASP A 102 11.21 18.79 1.31
CA ASP A 102 11.09 19.53 0.04
C ASP A 102 10.18 18.83 -0.98
N GLY A 103 9.68 17.64 -0.66
CA GLY A 103 8.84 16.82 -1.53
C GLY A 103 9.60 15.93 -2.49
N ALA A 104 10.92 15.82 -2.37
CA ALA A 104 11.70 14.85 -3.15
C ALA A 104 11.28 13.42 -2.78
N ILE A 105 11.21 12.54 -3.78
CA ILE A 105 10.84 11.14 -3.58
C ILE A 105 12.10 10.27 -3.59
N PRO A 106 12.30 9.45 -2.55
CA PRO A 106 13.40 8.51 -2.52
C PRO A 106 13.38 7.53 -3.70
N GLY A 107 14.54 7.15 -4.20
CA GLY A 107 14.67 6.16 -5.26
C GLY A 107 14.02 4.80 -4.94
N ALA A 108 13.85 4.50 -3.66
CA ALA A 108 13.12 3.32 -3.20
C ALA A 108 11.70 3.25 -3.77
N ALA A 109 10.99 4.36 -3.94
CA ALA A 109 9.65 4.36 -4.52
C ALA A 109 9.61 3.76 -5.93
N ALA A 110 10.53 4.19 -6.79
CA ALA A 110 10.65 3.66 -8.15
C ALA A 110 11.13 2.20 -8.15
N ALA A 111 12.08 1.86 -7.27
CA ALA A 111 12.60 0.50 -7.16
C ALA A 111 11.51 -0.49 -6.71
N TYR A 112 10.72 -0.16 -5.69
CA TYR A 112 9.62 -1.02 -5.23
C TYR A 112 8.46 -1.08 -6.22
N ALA A 113 8.15 0.01 -6.92
CA ALA A 113 7.18 -0.02 -8.01
C ALA A 113 7.62 -0.94 -9.15
N ALA A 114 8.91 -0.92 -9.50
CA ALA A 114 9.49 -1.83 -10.48
C ALA A 114 9.47 -3.29 -9.99
N LEU A 115 9.80 -3.54 -8.71
CA LEU A 115 9.74 -4.86 -8.12
C LEU A 115 8.32 -5.43 -8.09
N CYS A 116 7.33 -4.61 -7.73
CA CYS A 116 5.92 -5.02 -7.79
C CYS A 116 5.52 -5.43 -9.21
N ARG A 117 5.96 -4.69 -10.23
CA ARG A 117 5.68 -5.01 -11.63
C ARG A 117 6.37 -6.31 -12.05
N GLU A 118 7.63 -6.52 -11.67
CA GLU A 118 8.39 -7.74 -11.98
C GLU A 118 7.75 -8.97 -11.35
N LEU A 119 7.33 -8.88 -10.09
CA LEU A 119 6.64 -9.95 -9.38
C LEU A 119 5.16 -10.07 -9.75
N GLN A 120 4.64 -9.19 -10.60
CA GLN A 120 3.22 -9.14 -10.98
C GLN A 120 2.26 -8.90 -9.80
N VAL A 121 2.70 -8.18 -8.79
CA VAL A 121 1.85 -7.72 -7.69
C VAL A 121 0.77 -6.78 -8.23
N PRO A 122 -0.52 -6.95 -7.91
CA PRO A 122 -1.58 -6.04 -8.34
C PRO A 122 -1.42 -4.66 -7.65
N LEU A 123 -0.52 -3.83 -8.16
CA LEU A 123 -0.24 -2.50 -7.62
C LEU A 123 -1.31 -1.50 -8.08
N LEU A 124 -2.11 -0.97 -7.14
CA LEU A 124 -3.10 0.07 -7.44
C LEU A 124 -2.46 1.43 -7.70
N GLY A 125 -1.34 1.71 -7.07
CA GLY A 125 -0.58 2.95 -7.22
C GLY A 125 0.22 3.29 -5.97
N LEU A 126 0.78 4.50 -5.98
CA LEU A 126 1.60 5.03 -4.89
C LEU A 126 0.87 6.15 -4.16
N VAL A 127 1.15 6.25 -2.87
CA VAL A 127 0.72 7.38 -2.03
C VAL A 127 1.96 8.00 -1.38
N GLN A 128 2.11 9.30 -1.56
CA GLN A 128 3.14 10.06 -0.87
C GLN A 128 2.70 10.33 0.57
N LEU A 129 3.57 10.09 1.51
CA LEU A 129 3.39 10.47 2.92
C LEU A 129 4.22 11.72 3.22
N GLN A 130 3.56 12.74 3.75
CA GLN A 130 4.18 14.00 4.19
C GLN A 130 4.97 14.72 3.08
N GLY A 131 5.79 15.71 3.46
CA GLY A 131 6.52 16.56 2.53
C GLY A 131 5.61 17.35 1.58
N SER A 132 6.20 18.21 0.79
CA SER A 132 5.45 19.03 -0.17
C SER A 132 4.99 18.22 -1.37
N TRP A 133 3.76 18.42 -1.81
CA TRP A 133 3.24 17.80 -3.03
C TRP A 133 3.61 18.63 -4.27
N ASN A 134 4.40 18.06 -5.15
CA ASN A 134 4.75 18.66 -6.44
C ASN A 134 4.05 17.93 -7.59
N GLY A 135 2.83 18.35 -7.93
CA GLY A 135 2.04 17.71 -8.98
C GLY A 135 2.74 17.61 -10.34
N PRO A 136 3.40 18.68 -10.86
CA PRO A 136 4.19 18.61 -12.08
C PRO A 136 5.31 17.55 -12.04
N ALA A 137 6.03 17.43 -10.93
CA ALA A 137 7.05 16.41 -10.76
C ALA A 137 6.42 15.01 -10.75
N ARG A 138 5.31 14.80 -10.04
CA ARG A 138 4.59 13.51 -9.97
C ARG A 138 4.02 13.06 -11.32
N ARG A 139 3.73 13.97 -12.22
CA ARG A 139 3.32 13.60 -13.60
C ARG A 139 4.49 13.19 -14.50
N ARG A 140 5.71 13.60 -14.15
CA ARG A 140 6.92 13.35 -14.97
C ARG A 140 7.77 12.19 -14.50
N ASP A 141 7.62 11.76 -13.23
CA ASP A 141 8.46 10.71 -12.65
C ASP A 141 8.12 9.28 -13.13
N GLY A 142 7.03 9.13 -13.89
CA GLY A 142 6.61 7.85 -14.46
C GLY A 142 5.97 6.89 -13.45
N LEU A 143 5.68 7.34 -12.24
CA LEU A 143 5.03 6.54 -11.21
C LEU A 143 3.51 6.79 -11.20
N SER A 144 2.75 5.73 -10.89
CA SER A 144 1.29 5.80 -10.82
C SER A 144 0.81 6.32 -9.47
N TRP A 145 0.81 7.64 -9.29
CA TRP A 145 0.38 8.27 -8.05
C TRP A 145 -1.15 8.23 -7.86
N LEU A 146 -1.59 7.75 -6.71
CA LEU A 146 -3.00 7.79 -6.29
C LEU A 146 -3.31 9.04 -5.47
N GLY A 147 -2.37 9.52 -4.69
CA GLY A 147 -2.59 10.67 -3.85
C GLY A 147 -1.44 10.98 -2.91
N TRP A 148 -1.75 11.84 -1.98
CA TRP A 148 -0.84 12.36 -0.98
C TRP A 148 -1.56 12.45 0.37
N ILE A 149 -0.90 12.04 1.43
CA ILE A 149 -1.33 12.21 2.81
C ILE A 149 -0.35 13.19 3.48
N PRO A 150 -0.72 14.48 3.59
CA PRO A 150 0.13 15.47 4.23
C PRO A 150 0.25 15.25 5.73
N ASP A 151 1.10 16.08 6.36
CA ASP A 151 1.23 16.12 7.82
C ASP A 151 -0.11 16.42 8.48
N GLN A 152 -0.29 15.92 9.72
CA GLN A 152 -1.55 16.04 10.45
C GLN A 152 -2.03 17.48 10.71
N HIS A 153 -1.13 18.46 10.63
CA HIS A 153 -1.45 19.89 10.81
C HIS A 153 -1.56 20.65 9.48
N HIS A 154 -1.43 19.95 8.34
CA HIS A 154 -1.56 20.58 7.04
C HIS A 154 -3.02 20.94 6.77
N PRO A 155 -3.34 22.15 6.27
CA PRO A 155 -4.72 22.59 6.06
C PRO A 155 -5.51 21.68 5.10
N ASP A 156 -4.85 21.11 4.10
CA ASP A 156 -5.50 20.27 3.08
C ASP A 156 -5.55 18.78 3.46
N GLN A 157 -5.11 18.40 4.67
CA GLN A 157 -5.00 16.99 5.05
C GLN A 157 -6.33 16.25 4.91
N ALA A 158 -7.39 16.80 5.46
CA ALA A 158 -8.70 16.15 5.43
C ALA A 158 -9.19 15.95 4.00
N GLU A 159 -9.08 16.96 3.14
CA GLU A 159 -9.50 16.89 1.74
C GLU A 159 -8.68 15.86 0.95
N CYS A 160 -7.35 15.86 1.11
CA CYS A 160 -6.48 14.90 0.43
C CYS A 160 -6.79 13.45 0.83
N ILE A 161 -7.05 13.21 2.11
CA ILE A 161 -7.41 11.88 2.62
C ILE A 161 -8.80 11.46 2.13
N ASP A 162 -9.78 12.35 2.12
CA ASP A 162 -11.13 12.06 1.61
C ASP A 162 -11.11 11.71 0.12
N VAL A 163 -10.35 12.44 -0.68
CA VAL A 163 -10.16 12.13 -2.11
C VAL A 163 -9.54 10.75 -2.28
N LEU A 164 -8.52 10.42 -1.51
CA LEU A 164 -7.86 9.11 -1.55
C LEU A 164 -8.82 7.99 -1.12
N ALA A 165 -9.57 8.19 -0.03
CA ALA A 165 -10.55 7.22 0.46
C ALA A 165 -11.63 6.91 -0.61
N ARG A 166 -12.17 7.94 -1.26
CA ARG A 166 -13.13 7.74 -2.37
C ARG A 166 -12.53 6.94 -3.53
N ARG A 167 -11.27 7.21 -3.89
CA ARG A 167 -10.58 6.45 -4.95
C ARG A 167 -10.41 4.99 -4.60
N LEU A 168 -10.14 4.67 -3.34
CA LEU A 168 -10.03 3.29 -2.87
C LEU A 168 -11.38 2.58 -2.86
N GLN A 169 -12.44 3.24 -2.37
CA GLN A 169 -13.78 2.67 -2.35
C GLN A 169 -14.34 2.37 -3.75
N LEU A 170 -14.06 3.23 -4.73
CA LEU A 170 -14.44 3.01 -6.13
C LEU A 170 -13.71 1.83 -6.80
N ARG A 171 -12.58 1.41 -6.24
CA ARG A 171 -11.77 0.30 -6.77
C ARG A 171 -11.97 -1.00 -6.00
N SER A 172 -12.65 -0.94 -4.85
CA SER A 172 -13.08 -2.12 -4.10
C SER A 172 -14.44 -2.55 -4.64
N PRO A 173 -14.56 -3.66 -5.37
CA PRO A 173 -15.88 -4.13 -5.82
C PRO A 173 -16.72 -4.48 -4.59
N THR A 174 -17.95 -3.96 -4.56
CA THR A 174 -19.00 -4.28 -3.57
C THR A 174 -19.37 -5.76 -3.64
#